data_535c3ea7da3880a0670b7c5ba6a4ca81
#
_entry.id   535c3ea7da3880a0670b7c5ba6a4ca81
#
_cell.length_a   1.000
_cell.length_b   1.000
_cell.length_c   1.000
_cell.angle_alpha   90.00
_cell.angle_beta   90.00
_cell.angle_gamma   90.00
#
_symmetry.space_group_name_H-M   'P 1'
#
loop_
_entity.id
_entity.type
_entity.pdbx_description
1 polymer ?
#
loop_
_entity_poly.entity_id
_entity_poly.type
_entity_poly.pdbx_seq_one_letter_code
_entity_poly.pdbx_strand_id
1 'polypeptide(L)'
;MKKLIILISFLLISQSASAADETIEMLNKLGKEHMVYSKKIVQVDIGDTVFWKSTKPGHNVEFIKGGVPEGVGKFRSALSKDAEYKFEIPGIYAYWCTPHKGMGMIGFVVVGNDKSNLEAIKKLKYLGKSKKIAKELISSL
;
A
#
# COMPACT_ATOMS: atom_id res chain seq x y z
N MET A 1 43.39 -47.93 -5.39
CA MET A 1 42.77 -46.67 -5.95
C MET A 1 41.70 -46.20 -4.97
N LYS A 2 42.01 -45.16 -4.16
CA LYS A 2 41.09 -44.62 -3.14
C LYS A 2 40.26 -43.55 -3.81
N LYS A 3 38.94 -43.77 -3.92
CA LYS A 3 37.98 -42.76 -4.42
C LYS A 3 37.70 -41.74 -3.30
N LEU A 4 38.15 -40.49 -3.52
CA LEU A 4 37.85 -39.35 -2.64
C LEU A 4 36.43 -38.84 -2.95
N ILE A 5 35.52 -39.06 -2.02
CA ILE A 5 34.15 -38.51 -2.09
C ILE A 5 34.22 -37.13 -1.46
N ILE A 6 34.13 -36.07 -2.30
CA ILE A 6 34.02 -34.68 -1.84
C ILE A 6 32.56 -34.44 -1.53
N LEU A 7 32.25 -34.32 -0.25
CA LEU A 7 30.92 -33.92 0.25
C LEU A 7 30.80 -32.39 0.15
N ILE A 8 30.12 -31.90 -0.89
CA ILE A 8 29.81 -30.47 -1.01
C ILE A 8 28.63 -30.16 -0.09
N SER A 9 28.92 -29.57 1.07
CA SER A 9 27.90 -29.06 1.98
C SER A 9 27.30 -27.78 1.39
N PHE A 10 26.06 -27.86 0.93
CA PHE A 10 25.32 -26.71 0.43
C PHE A 10 24.80 -25.91 1.64
N LEU A 11 25.49 -24.83 1.98
CA LEU A 11 25.09 -23.93 3.05
C LEU A 11 23.89 -23.10 2.57
N LEU A 12 22.69 -23.48 2.97
CA LEU A 12 21.48 -22.67 2.75
C LEU A 12 21.59 -21.39 3.59
N ILE A 13 22.01 -20.30 2.97
CA ILE A 13 21.94 -18.97 3.56
C ILE A 13 20.48 -18.55 3.51
N SER A 14 19.79 -18.68 4.64
CA SER A 14 18.47 -18.10 4.85
C SER A 14 18.62 -16.57 4.87
N GLN A 15 18.27 -15.89 3.78
CA GLN A 15 18.16 -14.44 3.77
C GLN A 15 16.89 -14.08 4.55
N SER A 16 17.06 -13.61 5.76
CA SER A 16 15.98 -12.92 6.49
C SER A 16 15.67 -11.65 5.71
N ALA A 17 14.52 -11.62 5.02
CA ALA A 17 13.99 -10.38 4.50
C ALA A 17 13.74 -9.45 5.70
N SER A 18 14.50 -8.35 5.76
CA SER A 18 14.25 -7.28 6.74
C SER A 18 12.94 -6.61 6.33
N ALA A 19 11.97 -6.56 7.24
CA ALA A 19 10.75 -5.78 7.03
C ALA A 19 11.14 -4.34 6.71
N ALA A 20 10.75 -3.85 5.53
CA ALA A 20 10.99 -2.48 5.10
C ALA A 20 9.73 -1.66 5.42
N ASP A 21 9.74 -0.97 6.57
CA ASP A 21 8.64 -0.10 6.96
C ASP A 21 8.59 1.12 6.03
N GLU A 22 7.41 1.43 5.50
CA GLU A 22 7.16 2.56 4.63
C GLU A 22 6.41 3.67 5.36
N THR A 23 6.84 4.91 5.18
CA THR A 23 6.15 6.08 5.75
C THR A 23 5.54 6.94 4.66
N ILE A 24 4.28 7.29 4.83
CA ILE A 24 3.48 8.16 3.97
C ILE A 24 2.97 9.33 4.80
N GLU A 25 3.19 10.56 4.34
CA GLU A 25 2.64 11.75 5.00
C GLU A 25 1.27 12.11 4.43
N MET A 26 0.37 12.56 5.30
CA MET A 26 -0.95 13.09 4.95
C MET A 26 -0.87 14.62 4.88
N LEU A 27 -0.95 15.18 3.66
CA LEU A 27 -0.59 16.56 3.37
C LEU A 27 -1.76 17.37 2.80
N ASN A 28 -1.84 18.65 3.19
CA ASN A 28 -2.75 19.61 2.56
C ASN A 28 -2.29 19.98 1.14
N LYS A 29 -0.97 19.97 0.90
CA LYS A 29 -0.37 20.34 -0.38
C LYS A 29 0.98 19.67 -0.59
N LEU A 30 1.22 19.23 -1.83
CA LEU A 30 2.51 18.75 -2.31
C LEU A 30 2.70 19.26 -3.75
N GLY A 31 3.62 20.18 -3.94
CA GLY A 31 3.79 20.85 -5.24
C GLY A 31 2.52 21.60 -5.65
N LYS A 32 1.91 21.20 -6.76
CA LYS A 32 0.64 21.76 -7.27
C LYS A 32 -0.59 20.98 -6.81
N GLU A 33 -0.43 19.85 -6.16
CA GLU A 33 -1.52 18.99 -5.69
C GLU A 33 -1.98 19.39 -4.29
N HIS A 34 -3.28 19.31 -4.05
CA HIS A 34 -3.92 19.59 -2.78
C HIS A 34 -4.61 18.35 -2.24
N MET A 35 -4.63 18.21 -0.90
CA MET A 35 -5.21 17.05 -0.21
C MET A 35 -4.63 15.75 -0.78
N VAL A 36 -3.39 15.45 -0.39
CA VAL A 36 -2.58 14.41 -1.04
C VAL A 36 -1.79 13.59 -0.03
N TYR A 37 -1.59 12.32 -0.33
CA TYR A 37 -0.58 11.48 0.31
C TYR A 37 0.78 11.73 -0.34
N SER A 38 1.86 11.81 0.44
CA SER A 38 3.21 12.07 -0.06
C SER A 38 3.69 11.00 -1.05
N LYS A 39 3.23 9.77 -0.89
CA LYS A 39 3.40 8.65 -1.82
C LYS A 39 2.02 8.09 -2.15
N LYS A 40 1.67 8.03 -3.43
CA LYS A 40 0.36 7.52 -3.87
C LYS A 40 0.37 6.04 -4.17
N ILE A 41 1.53 5.48 -4.48
CA ILE A 41 1.77 4.04 -4.64
C ILE A 41 3.00 3.70 -3.84
N VAL A 42 2.91 2.67 -3.02
CA VAL A 42 4.04 2.03 -2.37
C VAL A 42 3.99 0.53 -2.61
N GLN A 43 5.16 -0.09 -2.69
CA GLN A 43 5.31 -1.54 -2.77
C GLN A 43 5.98 -2.02 -1.50
N VAL A 44 5.41 -3.03 -0.88
CA VAL A 44 5.91 -3.62 0.36
C VAL A 44 5.90 -5.14 0.27
N ASP A 45 6.71 -5.78 1.08
CA ASP A 45 6.69 -7.23 1.22
C ASP A 45 5.62 -7.69 2.22
N ILE A 46 5.27 -8.97 2.17
CA ILE A 46 4.36 -9.57 3.15
C ILE A 46 5.00 -9.49 4.54
N GLY A 47 4.29 -8.92 5.50
CA GLY A 47 4.76 -8.70 6.86
C GLY A 47 5.26 -7.28 7.15
N ASP A 48 5.44 -6.44 6.12
CA ASP A 48 5.82 -5.04 6.30
C ASP A 48 4.67 -4.20 6.86
N THR A 49 5.03 -3.07 7.47
CA THR A 49 4.09 -2.09 8.02
C THR A 49 4.19 -0.77 7.23
N VAL A 50 3.05 -0.20 6.90
CA VAL A 50 2.97 1.18 6.39
C VAL A 50 2.47 2.09 7.50
N PHE A 51 3.19 3.19 7.70
CA PHE A 51 2.85 4.25 8.64
C PHE A 51 2.35 5.48 7.88
N TRP A 52 1.15 5.96 8.21
CA TRP A 52 0.63 7.24 7.72
C TRP A 52 0.77 8.30 8.80
N LYS A 53 1.57 9.32 8.53
CA LYS A 53 1.83 10.42 9.45
C LYS A 53 0.86 11.57 9.23
N SER A 54 0.16 11.96 10.30
CA SER A 54 -0.75 13.11 10.31
C SER A 54 0.04 14.41 10.47
N THR A 55 0.79 14.80 9.43
CA THR A 55 1.59 16.05 9.45
C THR A 55 0.72 17.29 9.40
N LYS A 56 -0.51 17.18 8.89
CA LYS A 56 -1.54 18.21 8.89
C LYS A 56 -2.87 17.61 9.38
N PRO A 57 -3.69 18.39 10.14
CA PRO A 57 -4.97 17.90 10.60
C PRO A 57 -5.99 17.75 9.45
N GLY A 58 -7.06 17.01 9.70
CA GLY A 58 -8.17 16.84 8.77
C GLY A 58 -8.03 15.65 7.82
N HIS A 59 -7.04 14.77 8.03
CA HIS A 59 -6.82 13.60 7.19
C HIS A 59 -6.95 12.29 7.97
N ASN A 60 -7.23 11.22 7.24
CA ASN A 60 -7.22 9.85 7.72
C ASN A 60 -6.92 8.88 6.58
N VAL A 61 -6.92 7.57 6.89
CA VAL A 61 -6.79 6.48 5.93
C VAL A 61 -7.99 5.56 6.07
N GLU A 62 -8.66 5.25 4.97
CA GLU A 62 -9.77 4.30 4.93
C GLU A 62 -9.61 3.38 3.72
N PHE A 63 -9.63 2.07 3.94
CA PHE A 63 -9.65 1.10 2.85
C PHE A 63 -10.97 1.20 2.08
N ILE A 64 -10.88 1.24 0.76
CA ILE A 64 -12.06 1.31 -0.11
C ILE A 64 -12.74 -0.07 -0.10
N LYS A 65 -14.05 -0.09 0.14
CA LYS A 65 -14.83 -1.33 0.11
C LYS A 65 -14.69 -2.04 -1.24
N GLY A 66 -14.26 -3.30 -1.23
CA GLY A 66 -13.96 -4.07 -2.43
C GLY A 66 -12.62 -3.74 -3.09
N GLY A 67 -11.83 -2.85 -2.49
CA GLY A 67 -10.51 -2.42 -2.96
C GLY A 67 -9.34 -3.03 -2.19
N VAL A 68 -9.54 -4.16 -1.55
CA VAL A 68 -8.52 -4.91 -0.81
C VAL A 68 -8.61 -6.39 -1.16
N PRO A 69 -7.56 -7.19 -0.93
CA PRO A 69 -7.60 -8.63 -1.14
C PRO A 69 -8.70 -9.32 -0.31
N GLU A 70 -9.12 -10.50 -0.75
CA GLU A 70 -10.04 -11.34 0.00
C GLU A 70 -9.46 -11.68 1.38
N GLY A 71 -10.31 -11.68 2.41
CA GLY A 71 -9.91 -11.93 3.80
C GLY A 71 -9.45 -10.69 4.57
N VAL A 72 -9.22 -9.55 3.88
CA VAL A 72 -8.86 -8.29 4.54
C VAL A 72 -10.12 -7.63 5.12
N GLY A 73 -10.08 -7.31 6.40
CA GLY A 73 -11.16 -6.60 7.09
C GLY A 73 -11.24 -5.11 6.73
N LYS A 74 -12.27 -4.46 7.25
CA LYS A 74 -12.39 -3.00 7.14
C LYS A 74 -11.30 -2.31 7.95
N PHE A 75 -10.68 -1.29 7.38
CA PHE A 75 -9.73 -0.43 8.08
C PHE A 75 -10.11 1.04 7.87
N ARG A 76 -10.18 1.78 8.96
CA ARG A 76 -10.38 3.24 8.95
C ARG A 76 -9.71 3.84 10.17
N SER A 77 -8.74 4.71 9.95
CA SER A 77 -8.05 5.41 11.02
C SER A 77 -8.88 6.59 11.57
N ALA A 78 -8.55 7.02 12.77
CA ALA A 78 -9.10 8.24 13.34
C ALA A 78 -8.62 9.47 12.55
N LEU A 79 -9.48 10.50 12.50
CA LEU A 79 -9.15 11.76 11.85
C LEU A 79 -8.04 12.51 12.60
N SER A 80 -7.10 13.09 11.88
CA SER A 80 -5.98 13.88 12.44
C SER A 80 -5.07 13.09 13.38
N LYS A 81 -4.98 11.79 13.20
CA LYS A 81 -4.10 10.90 13.96
C LYS A 81 -3.19 10.13 13.01
N ASP A 82 -2.01 9.78 13.50
CA ASP A 82 -1.15 8.80 12.84
C ASP A 82 -1.88 7.47 12.74
N ALA A 83 -1.59 6.71 11.70
CA ALA A 83 -2.14 5.39 11.48
C ALA A 83 -1.04 4.43 11.03
N GLU A 84 -1.24 3.15 11.30
CA GLU A 84 -0.37 2.09 10.81
C GLU A 84 -1.19 0.87 10.44
N TYR A 85 -0.67 0.07 9.51
CA TYR A 85 -1.25 -1.20 9.13
C TYR A 85 -0.16 -2.16 8.70
N LYS A 86 -0.17 -3.36 9.29
CA LYS A 86 0.73 -4.46 8.91
C LYS A 86 0.08 -5.28 7.81
N PHE A 87 0.78 -5.46 6.69
CA PHE A 87 0.27 -6.11 5.49
C PHE A 87 0.65 -7.59 5.46
N GLU A 88 -0.27 -8.48 5.79
CA GLU A 88 -0.03 -9.93 5.86
C GLU A 88 -0.61 -10.71 4.67
N ILE A 89 -1.55 -10.12 3.94
CA ILE A 89 -2.19 -10.74 2.78
C ILE A 89 -1.69 -10.05 1.50
N PRO A 90 -1.13 -10.80 0.51
CA PRO A 90 -0.65 -10.20 -0.74
C PRO A 90 -1.80 -9.66 -1.59
N GLY A 91 -1.50 -8.65 -2.41
CA GLY A 91 -2.43 -8.01 -3.32
C GLY A 91 -2.40 -6.49 -3.24
N ILE A 92 -3.31 -5.84 -3.96
CA ILE A 92 -3.43 -4.39 -4.02
C ILE A 92 -4.47 -3.91 -3.01
N TYR A 93 -4.09 -2.92 -2.20
CA TYR A 93 -4.95 -2.24 -1.23
C TYR A 93 -5.20 -0.81 -1.68
N ALA A 94 -6.43 -0.52 -2.09
CA ALA A 94 -6.86 0.82 -2.43
C ALA A 94 -7.40 1.54 -1.19
N TYR A 95 -6.94 2.76 -0.96
CA TYR A 95 -7.39 3.57 0.17
C TYR A 95 -7.57 5.03 -0.21
N TRP A 96 -8.34 5.76 0.57
CA TRP A 96 -8.56 7.19 0.45
C TRP A 96 -8.56 7.89 1.79
N CYS A 97 -8.51 9.23 1.75
CA CYS A 97 -8.86 10.07 2.87
C CYS A 97 -10.37 10.31 2.85
N THR A 98 -11.08 9.93 3.91
CA THR A 98 -12.56 10.00 3.96
C THR A 98 -13.13 11.36 3.59
N PRO A 99 -12.67 12.49 4.18
CA PRO A 99 -13.19 13.82 3.81
C PRO A 99 -12.72 14.28 2.42
N HIS A 100 -11.62 13.77 1.88
CA HIS A 100 -11.02 14.27 0.63
C HIS A 100 -11.07 13.26 -0.52
N LYS A 101 -11.86 12.19 -0.40
CA LYS A 101 -12.00 11.13 -1.42
C LYS A 101 -12.48 11.60 -2.79
N GLY A 102 -13.17 12.73 -2.87
CA GLY A 102 -13.57 13.37 -4.12
C GLY A 102 -12.54 14.37 -4.65
N MET A 103 -11.56 14.76 -3.85
CA MET A 103 -10.55 15.76 -4.19
C MET A 103 -9.27 15.16 -4.79
N GLY A 104 -9.14 13.83 -4.79
CA GLY A 104 -7.98 13.13 -5.33
C GLY A 104 -7.05 12.54 -4.27
N MET A 105 -7.40 12.59 -2.98
CA MET A 105 -6.60 12.03 -1.91
C MET A 105 -6.82 10.53 -1.79
N ILE A 106 -6.18 9.79 -2.67
CA ILE A 106 -6.21 8.32 -2.78
C ILE A 106 -4.81 7.76 -2.90
N GLY A 107 -4.65 6.49 -2.56
CA GLY A 107 -3.39 5.76 -2.71
C GLY A 107 -3.59 4.26 -2.83
N PHE A 108 -2.49 3.58 -3.17
CA PHE A 108 -2.43 2.13 -3.30
C PHE A 108 -1.19 1.58 -2.59
N VAL A 109 -1.37 0.47 -1.89
CA VAL A 109 -0.26 -0.36 -1.42
C VAL A 109 -0.30 -1.67 -2.20
N VAL A 110 0.83 -2.05 -2.81
CA VAL A 110 0.99 -3.35 -3.49
C VAL A 110 1.84 -4.24 -2.58
N VAL A 111 1.27 -5.33 -2.13
CA VAL A 111 1.88 -6.25 -1.16
C VAL A 111 2.35 -7.51 -1.86
N GLY A 112 3.62 -7.90 -1.66
CA GLY A 112 4.20 -9.12 -2.22
C GLY A 112 4.25 -9.13 -3.75
N ASN A 113 4.27 -7.95 -4.39
CA ASN A 113 4.19 -7.79 -5.85
C ASN A 113 2.98 -8.53 -6.48
N ASP A 114 1.93 -8.77 -5.71
CA ASP A 114 0.72 -9.45 -6.14
C ASP A 114 -0.30 -8.44 -6.70
N LYS A 115 -0.76 -8.69 -7.91
CA LYS A 115 -1.76 -7.87 -8.62
C LYS A 115 -2.99 -8.70 -9.03
N SER A 116 -3.22 -9.83 -8.36
CA SER A 116 -4.31 -10.74 -8.68
C SER A 116 -5.70 -10.09 -8.59
N ASN A 117 -5.87 -9.09 -7.72
CA ASN A 117 -7.13 -8.35 -7.57
C ASN A 117 -7.20 -7.05 -8.41
N LEU A 118 -6.27 -6.83 -9.36
CA LEU A 118 -6.21 -5.60 -10.18
C LEU A 118 -7.54 -5.30 -10.90
N GLU A 119 -8.23 -6.32 -11.41
CA GLU A 119 -9.50 -6.13 -12.09
C GLU A 119 -10.63 -5.64 -11.15
N ALA A 120 -10.59 -6.05 -9.88
CA ALA A 120 -11.49 -5.50 -8.86
C ALA A 120 -11.16 -4.03 -8.57
N ILE A 121 -9.87 -3.69 -8.46
CA ILE A 121 -9.39 -2.31 -8.26
C ILE A 121 -9.85 -1.38 -9.39
N LYS A 122 -9.78 -1.82 -10.66
CA LYS A 122 -10.25 -1.06 -11.83
C LYS A 122 -11.75 -0.76 -11.81
N LYS A 123 -12.54 -1.65 -11.19
CA LYS A 123 -14.01 -1.54 -11.12
C LYS A 123 -14.51 -0.72 -9.94
N LEU A 124 -13.62 -0.26 -9.03
CA LEU A 124 -14.02 0.55 -7.89
C LEU A 124 -14.65 1.87 -8.31
N LYS A 125 -15.63 2.32 -7.53
CA LYS A 125 -16.29 3.60 -7.75
C LYS A 125 -15.50 4.73 -7.10
N TYR A 126 -14.56 5.29 -7.83
CA TYR A 126 -13.85 6.50 -7.41
C TYR A 126 -14.72 7.75 -7.60
N LEU A 127 -14.50 8.78 -6.76
CA LEU A 127 -15.33 9.98 -6.71
C LEU A 127 -14.60 11.23 -7.22
N GLY A 128 -15.30 12.13 -7.88
CA GLY A 128 -14.77 13.43 -8.30
C GLY A 128 -13.44 13.33 -9.05
N LYS A 129 -12.44 14.10 -8.61
CA LYS A 129 -11.08 14.10 -9.19
C LYS A 129 -10.35 12.75 -9.02
N SER A 130 -10.71 11.97 -8.00
CA SER A 130 -10.12 10.66 -7.78
C SER A 130 -10.35 9.68 -8.93
N LYS A 131 -11.41 9.87 -9.75
CA LYS A 131 -11.64 9.04 -10.94
C LYS A 131 -10.47 9.11 -11.94
N LYS A 132 -10.01 10.33 -12.25
CA LYS A 132 -8.89 10.53 -13.16
C LYS A 132 -7.59 10.05 -12.54
N ILE A 133 -7.33 10.43 -11.31
CA ILE A 133 -6.11 10.08 -10.58
C ILE A 133 -5.99 8.56 -10.42
N ALA A 134 -7.08 7.86 -10.04
CA ALA A 134 -7.10 6.41 -9.93
C ALA A 134 -6.75 5.74 -11.27
N LYS A 135 -7.34 6.20 -12.39
CA LYS A 135 -7.04 5.67 -13.72
C LYS A 135 -5.55 5.80 -14.06
N GLU A 136 -4.95 6.96 -13.78
CA GLU A 136 -3.52 7.21 -14.01
C GLU A 136 -2.64 6.31 -13.13
N LEU A 137 -2.92 6.23 -11.82
CA LEU A 137 -2.16 5.40 -10.89
C LEU A 137 -2.28 3.91 -11.20
N ILE A 138 -3.49 3.42 -11.50
CA ILE A 138 -3.76 2.02 -11.83
C ILE A 138 -3.02 1.61 -13.13
N SER A 139 -2.87 2.52 -14.08
CA SER A 139 -2.11 2.24 -15.31
C SER A 139 -0.62 2.05 -15.08
N SER A 140 -0.10 2.47 -13.93
CA SER A 140 1.30 2.30 -13.51
C SER A 140 1.52 1.14 -12.54
N LEU A 141 0.45 0.47 -12.10
CA LEU A 141 0.53 -0.76 -11.31
C LEU A 141 0.87 -1.94 -12.22
#